data_a1b05aab043b32ce6fb6a8376c649c00
#
_entry.id   a1b05aab043b32ce6fb6a8376c649c00
#
_cell.length_a   1.000
_cell.length_b   1.000
_cell.length_c   1.000
_cell.angle_alpha   90.00
_cell.angle_beta   90.00
_cell.angle_gamma   90.00
#
_symmetry.space_group_name_H-M   'P 1'
#
loop_
_entity.id
_entity.type
_entity.pdbx_description
1 polymer ?
#
loop_
_entity_poly.entity_id
_entity_poly.type
_entity_poly.pdbx_seq_one_letter_code
_entity_poly.pdbx_strand_id
1 'polypeptide(L)'
;MILAIRTDKPLAELYLIGDSSEQIDSHKWESNRQLADELLPSIQKILSSNDHDLQDIKGILIFTGEGSFTGLRIGTTVANTLAYSLEIPIVESVGQDWLQSGLKQLKTAEPGHYVVPKYSSEPNITKPKA
;
A
#
# COMPACT_ATOMS: atom_id res chain seq x y z
N MET A 1 -1.92 6.30 13.37
CA MET A 1 -0.81 6.26 12.40
C MET A 1 -1.27 5.52 11.16
N ILE A 2 -0.85 6.00 10.00
CA ILE A 2 -1.23 5.45 8.70
C ILE A 2 0.00 4.86 8.03
N LEU A 3 -0.15 3.70 7.41
CA LEU A 3 0.88 3.09 6.59
C LEU A 3 0.52 3.28 5.12
N ALA A 4 1.39 3.91 4.35
CA ALA A 4 1.18 4.09 2.91
C ALA A 4 2.19 3.23 2.15
N ILE A 5 1.71 2.53 1.13
CA ILE A 5 2.49 1.55 0.38
C ILE A 5 2.42 1.86 -1.11
N ARG A 6 3.55 1.82 -1.78
CA ARG A 6 3.62 2.00 -3.22
C ARG A 6 4.56 0.98 -3.84
N THR A 7 4.04 0.12 -4.72
CA THR A 7 4.80 -0.97 -5.31
C THR A 7 4.59 -1.10 -6.82
N ASP A 8 4.30 0.01 -7.49
CA ASP A 8 4.06 0.02 -8.94
C ASP A 8 5.33 0.01 -9.77
N LYS A 9 6.49 0.20 -9.15
CA LYS A 9 7.78 0.29 -9.84
C LYS A 9 8.79 -0.58 -9.11
N PRO A 10 9.96 -0.85 -9.74
CA PRO A 10 11.01 -1.59 -9.03
C PRO A 10 11.42 -0.94 -7.71
N LEU A 11 11.35 0.40 -7.63
CA LEU A 11 11.59 1.10 -6.37
C LEU A 11 10.31 1.02 -5.54
N ALA A 12 10.33 0.23 -4.48
CA ALA A 12 9.21 0.13 -3.57
C ALA A 12 9.30 1.24 -2.52
N GLU A 13 8.16 1.73 -2.06
CA GLU A 13 8.11 2.86 -1.14
C GLU A 13 7.13 2.59 -0.01
N LEU A 14 7.55 2.93 1.20
CA LEU A 14 6.71 2.88 2.39
C LEU A 14 6.77 4.22 3.09
N TYR A 15 5.66 4.65 3.65
CA TYR A 15 5.59 5.89 4.42
C TYR A 15 4.79 5.65 5.69
N LEU A 16 5.28 6.18 6.80
CA LEU A 16 4.51 6.25 8.05
C LEU A 16 4.02 7.67 8.22
N ILE A 17 2.73 7.82 8.41
CA ILE A 17 2.09 9.13 8.52
C ILE A 17 1.40 9.21 9.88
N GLY A 18 1.66 10.28 10.59
CA GLY A 18 1.08 10.48 11.91
C GLY A 18 -0.36 10.93 11.87
N ASP A 19 -0.96 11.05 13.03
CA ASP A 19 -2.38 11.38 13.16
C ASP A 19 -2.71 12.78 12.64
N SER A 20 -1.75 13.68 12.62
CA SER A 20 -1.94 15.02 12.07
C SER A 20 -1.44 15.12 10.64
N SER A 21 -1.33 14.00 9.96
CA SER A 21 -0.91 13.92 8.55
C SER A 21 0.56 14.29 8.33
N GLU A 22 1.35 14.32 9.38
CA GLU A 22 2.79 14.55 9.21
C GLU A 22 3.49 13.25 8.84
N GLN A 23 4.47 13.35 7.96
CA GLN A 23 5.25 12.17 7.60
C GLN A 23 6.27 11.88 8.71
N ILE A 24 6.14 10.73 9.35
CA ILE A 24 7.04 10.33 10.42
C ILE A 24 8.32 9.76 9.84
N ASP A 25 8.20 8.90 8.83
CA ASP A 25 9.37 8.22 8.25
C ASP A 25 9.01 7.69 6.88
N SER A 26 10.01 7.34 6.10
CA SER A 26 9.81 6.68 4.81
C SER A 26 10.96 5.71 4.58
N HIS A 27 10.70 4.71 3.73
CA HIS A 27 11.70 3.72 3.37
C HIS A 27 11.49 3.37 1.89
N LYS A 28 12.56 3.46 1.10
CA LYS A 28 12.52 3.16 -0.33
C LYS A 28 13.65 2.20 -0.65
N TRP A 29 13.34 1.20 -1.47
CA TRP A 29 14.37 0.22 -1.84
C TRP A 29 14.04 -0.41 -3.19
N GLU A 30 15.10 -0.92 -3.85
CA GLU A 30 14.95 -1.63 -5.11
C GLU A 30 14.61 -3.09 -4.80
N SER A 31 13.45 -3.54 -5.19
CA SER A 31 12.99 -4.87 -4.78
C SER A 31 13.52 -6.00 -5.67
N ASN A 32 13.83 -5.73 -6.92
CA ASN A 32 14.48 -6.70 -7.83
C ASN A 32 13.84 -8.09 -7.81
N ARG A 33 12.52 -8.15 -7.93
CA ARG A 33 11.75 -9.41 -7.97
C ARG A 33 11.62 -10.11 -6.63
N GLN A 34 12.07 -9.47 -5.55
CA GLN A 34 11.95 -10.07 -4.22
C GLN A 34 10.92 -9.34 -3.37
N LEU A 35 10.06 -8.57 -4.01
CA LEU A 35 9.10 -7.75 -3.29
C LEU A 35 8.21 -8.58 -2.37
N ALA A 36 7.74 -9.75 -2.84
CA ALA A 36 6.85 -10.59 -2.05
C ALA A 36 7.51 -11.02 -0.74
N ASP A 37 8.81 -11.29 -0.77
CA ASP A 37 9.54 -11.71 0.42
C ASP A 37 9.98 -10.55 1.29
N GLU A 38 10.10 -9.36 0.72
CA GLU A 38 10.69 -8.23 1.42
C GLU A 38 9.68 -7.26 2.01
N LEU A 39 8.47 -7.23 1.48
CA LEU A 39 7.53 -6.16 1.82
C LEU A 39 7.11 -6.19 3.28
N LEU A 40 6.64 -7.32 3.79
CA LEU A 40 6.21 -7.37 5.18
C LEU A 40 7.38 -7.16 6.16
N PRO A 41 8.55 -7.78 5.97
CA PRO A 41 9.69 -7.45 6.82
C PRO A 41 10.07 -5.97 6.79
N SER A 42 9.97 -5.32 5.62
CA SER A 42 10.26 -3.89 5.52
C SER A 42 9.25 -3.06 6.28
N ILE A 43 7.98 -3.45 6.25
CA ILE A 43 6.93 -2.77 7.02
C ILE A 43 7.25 -2.90 8.51
N GLN A 44 7.59 -4.11 8.96
CA GLN A 44 7.91 -4.33 10.37
C GLN A 44 9.14 -3.53 10.79
N LYS A 45 10.12 -3.43 9.89
CA LYS A 45 11.35 -2.70 10.19
C LYS A 45 11.10 -1.20 10.34
N ILE A 46 10.33 -0.60 9.43
CA ILE A 46 10.08 0.84 9.53
C ILE A 46 9.26 1.14 10.79
N LEU A 47 8.36 0.24 11.17
CA LEU A 47 7.61 0.42 12.41
C LEU A 47 8.52 0.34 13.62
N SER A 48 9.32 -0.72 13.72
CA SER A 48 10.18 -0.89 14.89
C SER A 48 11.24 0.19 15.00
N SER A 49 11.71 0.72 13.86
CA SER A 49 12.67 1.82 13.89
C SER A 49 12.07 3.10 14.46
N ASN A 50 10.77 3.17 14.57
CA ASN A 50 10.06 4.32 15.13
C ASN A 50 9.31 3.95 16.41
N ASP A 51 9.70 2.84 17.03
CA ASP A 51 9.13 2.38 18.30
C ASP A 51 7.64 2.06 18.18
N HIS A 52 7.26 1.51 17.05
CA HIS A 52 5.88 1.10 16.79
C HIS A 52 5.82 -0.35 16.35
N ASP A 53 4.64 -0.94 16.38
CA ASP A 53 4.42 -2.26 15.81
C ASP A 53 3.14 -2.24 14.97
N LEU A 54 2.77 -3.40 14.42
CA LEU A 54 1.61 -3.50 13.52
C LEU A 54 0.32 -3.01 14.16
N GLN A 55 0.18 -3.21 15.47
CA GLN A 55 -1.05 -2.82 16.18
C GLN A 55 -1.25 -1.31 16.22
N ASP A 56 -0.21 -0.54 15.96
CA ASP A 56 -0.31 0.92 15.99
C ASP A 56 -0.86 1.50 14.70
N ILE A 57 -0.96 0.69 13.65
CA ILE A 57 -1.50 1.15 12.36
C ILE A 57 -3.01 1.28 12.46
N LYS A 58 -3.53 2.45 12.09
CA LYS A 58 -4.96 2.74 12.15
C LYS A 58 -5.61 2.80 10.78
N GLY A 59 -4.84 2.78 9.72
CA GLY A 59 -5.35 2.80 8.36
C GLY A 59 -4.24 2.52 7.38
N ILE A 60 -4.62 2.05 6.20
CA ILE A 60 -3.66 1.72 5.14
C ILE A 60 -4.05 2.43 3.87
N LEU A 61 -3.04 2.98 3.20
CA LEU A 61 -3.20 3.65 1.92
C LEU A 61 -2.30 2.93 0.92
N ILE A 62 -2.88 2.46 -0.19
CA ILE A 62 -2.13 1.76 -1.22
C ILE A 62 -2.23 2.51 -2.54
N PHE A 63 -1.08 2.74 -3.20
CA PHE A 63 -1.06 3.34 -4.53
C PHE A 63 -1.45 2.27 -5.56
N THR A 64 -2.44 2.57 -6.40
CA THR A 64 -2.93 1.61 -7.40
C THR A 64 -2.95 2.19 -8.81
N GLY A 65 -2.14 3.20 -9.08
CA GLY A 65 -2.02 3.75 -10.42
C GLY A 65 -1.36 2.76 -11.37
N GLU A 66 -1.16 3.19 -12.61
CA GLU A 66 -0.54 2.34 -13.61
C GLU A 66 0.87 1.98 -13.20
N GLY A 67 1.27 0.76 -13.51
CA GLY A 67 2.61 0.31 -13.18
C GLY A 67 2.74 -1.18 -13.35
N SER A 68 3.72 -1.76 -12.67
CA SER A 68 3.97 -3.19 -12.75
C SER A 68 2.79 -4.00 -12.23
N PHE A 69 2.25 -4.84 -13.09
CA PHE A 69 1.17 -5.74 -12.73
C PHE A 69 1.50 -6.57 -11.49
N THR A 70 2.67 -7.18 -11.48
CA THR A 70 3.10 -8.03 -10.38
C THR A 70 3.29 -7.23 -9.10
N GLY A 71 3.94 -6.07 -9.19
CA GLY A 71 4.19 -5.24 -8.02
C GLY A 71 2.90 -4.74 -7.38
N LEU A 72 1.97 -4.25 -8.20
CA LEU A 72 0.69 -3.77 -7.69
C LEU A 72 -0.07 -4.89 -7.00
N ARG A 73 -0.03 -6.08 -7.57
CA ARG A 73 -0.74 -7.23 -6.99
C ARG A 73 -0.15 -7.62 -5.64
N ILE A 74 1.17 -7.67 -5.54
CA ILE A 74 1.84 -8.02 -4.29
C ILE A 74 1.51 -6.99 -3.21
N GLY A 75 1.66 -5.71 -3.55
CA GLY A 75 1.40 -4.64 -2.59
C GLY A 75 -0.03 -4.63 -2.11
N THR A 76 -0.98 -4.79 -3.04
CA THR A 76 -2.39 -4.79 -2.70
C THR A 76 -2.77 -5.99 -1.84
N THR A 77 -2.19 -7.16 -2.13
CA THR A 77 -2.46 -8.36 -1.34
C THR A 77 -1.98 -8.19 0.10
N VAL A 78 -0.77 -7.68 0.28
CA VAL A 78 -0.24 -7.45 1.63
C VAL A 78 -1.07 -6.40 2.36
N ALA A 79 -1.40 -5.30 1.66
CA ALA A 79 -2.18 -4.23 2.26
C ALA A 79 -3.56 -4.71 2.71
N ASN A 80 -4.25 -5.47 1.85
CA ASN A 80 -5.58 -6.02 2.18
C ASN A 80 -5.50 -6.98 3.36
N THR A 81 -4.48 -7.83 3.38
CA THR A 81 -4.31 -8.80 4.47
C THR A 81 -4.10 -8.09 5.80
N LEU A 82 -3.27 -7.05 5.82
CA LEU A 82 -3.05 -6.29 7.04
C LEU A 82 -4.33 -5.56 7.49
N ALA A 83 -5.03 -4.94 6.54
CA ALA A 83 -6.26 -4.23 6.88
C ALA A 83 -7.29 -5.18 7.47
N TYR A 84 -7.42 -6.37 6.90
CA TYR A 84 -8.35 -7.36 7.40
C TYR A 84 -7.94 -7.85 8.80
N SER A 85 -6.67 -8.20 8.96
CA SER A 85 -6.17 -8.73 10.23
C SER A 85 -6.27 -7.73 11.36
N LEU A 86 -6.02 -6.47 11.07
CA LEU A 86 -6.03 -5.41 12.08
C LEU A 86 -7.40 -4.74 12.23
N GLU A 87 -8.34 -5.10 11.35
CA GLU A 87 -9.70 -4.53 11.35
C GLU A 87 -9.66 -3.01 11.20
N ILE A 88 -8.88 -2.54 10.24
CA ILE A 88 -8.70 -1.12 9.98
C ILE A 88 -9.07 -0.80 8.53
N PRO A 89 -9.38 0.48 8.24
CA PRO A 89 -9.73 0.85 6.87
C PRO A 89 -8.54 0.81 5.93
N ILE A 90 -8.82 0.55 4.65
CA ILE A 90 -7.84 0.61 3.59
C ILE A 90 -8.45 1.40 2.43
N VAL A 91 -7.67 2.30 1.84
CA VAL A 91 -8.10 3.06 0.65
C VAL A 91 -7.03 2.99 -0.41
N GLU A 92 -7.43 3.21 -1.65
CA GLU A 92 -6.50 3.29 -2.77
C GLU A 92 -6.43 4.71 -3.29
N SER A 93 -5.33 5.05 -3.92
CA SER A 93 -5.13 6.38 -4.45
C SER A 93 -4.15 6.33 -5.61
N VAL A 94 -4.24 7.32 -6.50
CA VAL A 94 -3.39 7.39 -7.69
C VAL A 94 -2.92 8.84 -7.88
N GLY A 95 -1.94 9.03 -8.76
CA GLY A 95 -1.51 10.37 -9.14
C GLY A 95 -0.39 10.90 -8.27
N GLN A 96 0.05 12.11 -8.61
CA GLN A 96 1.17 12.72 -7.89
C GLN A 96 0.82 13.10 -6.47
N ASP A 97 -0.45 13.39 -6.21
CA ASP A 97 -0.90 13.76 -4.86
C ASP A 97 -1.55 12.57 -4.15
N TRP A 98 -1.14 11.37 -4.49
CA TRP A 98 -1.77 10.14 -3.98
C TRP A 98 -1.74 10.06 -2.45
N LEU A 99 -0.68 10.54 -1.81
CA LEU A 99 -0.62 10.50 -0.35
C LEU A 99 -1.68 11.41 0.26
N GLN A 100 -1.76 12.64 -0.21
CA GLN A 100 -2.73 13.60 0.33
C GLN A 100 -4.15 13.17 0.04
N SER A 101 -4.40 12.70 -1.18
CA SER A 101 -5.72 12.23 -1.58
C SER A 101 -6.15 11.03 -0.74
N GLY A 102 -5.24 10.08 -0.53
CA GLY A 102 -5.55 8.90 0.26
C GLY A 102 -5.78 9.21 1.73
N LEU A 103 -4.98 10.12 2.30
CA LEU A 103 -5.19 10.52 3.69
C LEU A 103 -6.55 11.17 3.89
N LYS A 104 -7.00 11.95 2.90
CA LYS A 104 -8.31 12.56 2.97
C LYS A 104 -9.41 11.49 2.95
N GLN A 105 -9.27 10.49 2.08
CA GLN A 105 -10.24 9.40 2.00
C GLN A 105 -10.30 8.61 3.30
N LEU A 106 -9.15 8.40 3.95
CA LEU A 106 -9.11 7.62 5.18
C LEU A 106 -9.87 8.26 6.33
N LYS A 107 -10.08 9.58 6.29
CA LYS A 107 -10.79 10.26 7.36
C LYS A 107 -12.23 9.78 7.51
N THR A 108 -12.82 9.27 6.43
CA THR A 108 -14.21 8.80 6.46
C THR A 108 -14.31 7.32 6.10
N ALA A 109 -13.20 6.64 5.90
CA ALA A 109 -13.22 5.24 5.51
C ALA A 109 -13.48 4.35 6.74
N GLU A 110 -14.12 3.22 6.49
CA GLU A 110 -14.43 2.25 7.54
C GLU A 110 -13.79 0.91 7.24
N PRO A 111 -13.50 0.10 8.26
CA PRO A 111 -12.98 -1.26 8.03
C PRO A 111 -14.00 -2.13 7.32
N GLY A 112 -13.53 -3.26 6.80
CA GLY A 112 -14.42 -4.24 6.18
C GLY A 112 -14.44 -4.20 4.67
N HIS A 113 -13.68 -3.29 4.07
CA HIS A 113 -13.54 -3.21 2.62
C HIS A 113 -12.16 -3.69 2.21
N TYR A 114 -11.99 -3.96 0.92
CA TYR A 114 -10.68 -4.30 0.38
C TYR A 114 -10.52 -3.63 -0.97
N VAL A 115 -9.27 -3.53 -1.43
CA VAL A 115 -8.93 -2.87 -2.68
C VAL A 115 -8.70 -3.93 -3.75
N VAL A 116 -9.25 -3.67 -4.95
CA VAL A 116 -9.02 -4.51 -6.10
C VAL A 116 -8.15 -3.72 -7.06
N PRO A 117 -6.93 -4.17 -7.35
CA PRO A 117 -6.05 -3.40 -8.23
C PRO A 117 -6.61 -3.31 -9.64
N LYS A 118 -6.35 -2.18 -10.29
CA LYS A 118 -6.73 -1.96 -11.68
C LYS A 118 -5.46 -1.98 -12.49
N TYR A 119 -5.35 -2.92 -13.39
CA TYR A 119 -4.12 -3.08 -14.16
C TYR A 119 -4.19 -2.31 -15.47
N SER A 120 -3.11 -1.64 -15.78
CA SER A 120 -3.07 -0.84 -16.99
C SER A 120 -3.15 -1.69 -18.26
N SER A 121 -2.59 -2.88 -18.25
CA SER A 121 -2.72 -3.75 -19.38
C SER A 121 -3.73 -4.80 -19.04
N GLU A 122 -4.89 -4.50 -19.39
CA GLU A 122 -5.91 -5.38 -19.21
C GLU A 122 -5.76 -6.46 -20.10
N PRO A 123 -5.55 -7.27 -19.89
CA PRO A 123 -5.21 -8.07 -20.87
C PRO A 123 -6.22 -8.63 -21.68
N ASN A 124 -6.21 -8.07 -21.91
CA ASN A 124 -6.75 -8.54 -22.61
C ASN A 124 -6.44 -9.57 -23.03
N ILE A 125 -5.95 -9.42 -22.76
CA ILE A 125 -5.47 -10.28 -23.01
C ILE A 125 -5.89 -11.44 -23.25
N THR A 126 -6.10 -11.69 -23.27
CA THR A 126 -6.38 -12.69 -23.43
C THR A 126 -7.49 -13.14 -23.59
N LYS A 127 -8.00 -12.77 -23.83
CA LYS A 127 -8.94 -13.17 -24.09
C LYS A 127 -9.21 -13.84 -24.83
N PRO A 128 -9.47 -14.47 -24.91
CA PRO A 128 -9.74 -15.10 -25.58
C PRO A 128 -10.52 -15.09 -26.23
N LYS A 129 -10.77 -15.06 -26.44
CA LYS A 129 -11.33 -15.12 -26.96
C LYS A 129 -11.89 -15.46 -27.30
N ALA A 130 -11.97 -15.34 -27.25
CA ALA A 130 -12.45 -15.66 -27.56
C ALA A 130 -12.78 -15.94 -27.91
#